data_a7d2d2eadfa9dbc0d10df37bbf796944
#
_entry.id   a7d2d2eadfa9dbc0d10df37bbf796944
#
_cell.length_a   1.000
_cell.length_b   1.000
_cell.length_c   1.000
_cell.angle_alpha   90.00
_cell.angle_beta   90.00
_cell.angle_gamma   90.00
#
_symmetry.space_group_name_H-M   'P 1'
#
loop_
_entity.id
_entity.type
_entity.pdbx_description
1 polymer ?
#
loop_
_entity_poly.entity_id
_entity_poly.type
_entity_poly.pdbx_seq_one_letter_code
_entity_poly.pdbx_strand_id
1 'polypeptide(L)'
;MGFGSVFKSITKIITAPIKIVTKALSWLAPKPPEIPDFGTTEFDDFETGILVNKQSNDANIPIIYGTRLVGGTRVFMETSGTDNTYLYMAIVLSEGEINDITEIRVDDKAVTWASDIADNTAVEVDSSDSNFYKNSESLIRVEPHYGSDDQTASTLLSTLSSWGTNHRLRGLAYLALRFKWNQDAFTSIPKVQAVVQG
;
A
#
# COMPACT_ATOMS: atom_id res chain seq x y z
N MET A 1 -36.43 44.15 -45.76
CA MET A 1 -36.51 42.67 -45.61
C MET A 1 -35.26 42.22 -44.91
N GLY A 2 -35.38 41.74 -43.68
CA GLY A 2 -34.28 41.67 -42.74
C GLY A 2 -33.42 40.40 -42.86
N PHE A 3 -32.14 40.61 -43.00
CA PHE A 3 -31.11 39.56 -42.91
C PHE A 3 -31.06 38.75 -41.58
N GLY A 4 -31.80 39.16 -40.58
CA GLY A 4 -31.86 38.53 -39.29
C GLY A 4 -32.64 37.18 -39.21
N SER A 5 -33.51 36.92 -40.20
CA SER A 5 -34.33 35.69 -40.22
C SER A 5 -33.56 34.49 -40.77
N VAL A 6 -32.64 34.72 -41.69
CA VAL A 6 -31.83 33.67 -42.34
C VAL A 6 -30.79 33.13 -41.37
N PHE A 7 -30.17 34.02 -40.56
CA PHE A 7 -29.17 33.64 -39.57
C PHE A 7 -29.77 32.77 -38.43
N LYS A 8 -30.98 33.05 -38.00
CA LYS A 8 -31.68 32.23 -36.97
C LYS A 8 -32.00 30.81 -37.46
N SER A 9 -32.27 30.63 -38.75
CA SER A 9 -32.54 29.31 -39.33
C SER A 9 -31.26 28.48 -39.47
N ILE A 10 -30.14 29.08 -39.84
CA ILE A 10 -28.85 28.39 -39.98
C ILE A 10 -28.34 27.90 -38.63
N THR A 11 -28.43 28.73 -37.58
CA THR A 11 -27.98 28.37 -36.23
C THR A 11 -28.77 27.18 -35.64
N LYS A 12 -30.09 27.07 -35.96
CA LYS A 12 -30.90 25.93 -35.52
C LYS A 12 -30.54 24.60 -36.20
N ILE A 13 -30.05 24.67 -37.45
CA ILE A 13 -29.71 23.47 -38.23
C ILE A 13 -28.33 22.93 -37.79
N ILE A 14 -27.39 23.79 -37.34
CA ILE A 14 -26.07 23.38 -36.93
C ILE A 14 -26.02 22.86 -35.48
N THR A 15 -26.88 23.39 -34.59
CA THR A 15 -26.85 23.00 -33.17
C THR A 15 -27.68 21.74 -32.85
N ALA A 16 -28.67 21.41 -33.67
CA ALA A 16 -29.51 20.21 -33.46
C ALA A 16 -28.73 18.88 -33.63
N PRO A 17 -27.90 18.67 -34.68
CA PRO A 17 -27.17 17.43 -34.84
C PRO A 17 -26.08 17.25 -33.80
N ILE A 18 -25.44 18.35 -33.31
CA ILE A 18 -24.41 18.27 -32.30
C ILE A 18 -24.97 17.76 -30.97
N LYS A 19 -26.18 18.17 -30.57
CA LYS A 19 -26.82 17.67 -29.34
C LYS A 19 -27.23 16.19 -29.45
N ILE A 20 -27.56 15.71 -30.63
CA ILE A 20 -27.89 14.30 -30.87
C ILE A 20 -26.63 13.43 -30.83
N VAL A 21 -25.53 13.91 -31.43
CA VAL A 21 -24.27 13.20 -31.45
C VAL A 21 -23.67 13.11 -30.06
N THR A 22 -23.71 14.18 -29.25
CA THR A 22 -23.22 14.13 -27.85
C THR A 22 -24.05 13.20 -26.98
N LYS A 23 -25.38 13.10 -27.17
CA LYS A 23 -26.18 12.11 -26.46
C LYS A 23 -25.93 10.66 -26.92
N ALA A 24 -25.67 10.43 -28.18
CA ALA A 24 -25.31 9.11 -28.69
C ALA A 24 -23.89 8.68 -28.25
N LEU A 25 -22.95 9.62 -28.17
CA LEU A 25 -21.59 9.37 -27.69
C LEU A 25 -21.54 9.11 -26.16
N SER A 26 -22.40 9.74 -25.37
CA SER A 26 -22.48 9.48 -23.94
C SER A 26 -23.01 8.07 -23.63
N TRP A 27 -23.77 7.45 -24.54
CA TRP A 27 -24.20 6.07 -24.43
C TRP A 27 -23.09 5.06 -24.77
N LEU A 28 -22.13 5.44 -25.62
CA LEU A 28 -20.96 4.65 -25.99
C LEU A 28 -19.76 4.84 -25.04
N ALA A 29 -19.81 5.84 -24.17
CA ALA A 29 -18.78 6.01 -23.14
C ALA A 29 -18.84 4.81 -22.19
N PRO A 30 -17.72 4.10 -21.96
CA PRO A 30 -17.68 3.07 -20.93
C PRO A 30 -18.14 3.72 -19.62
N LYS A 31 -19.10 3.10 -18.94
CA LYS A 31 -19.46 3.54 -17.59
C LYS A 31 -18.21 3.56 -16.75
N PRO A 32 -17.95 4.63 -15.97
CA PRO A 32 -16.90 4.58 -14.98
C PRO A 32 -17.09 3.31 -14.16
N PRO A 33 -16.04 2.55 -13.85
CA PRO A 33 -16.19 1.41 -12.96
C PRO A 33 -16.90 1.90 -11.70
N GLU A 34 -17.99 1.23 -11.34
CA GLU A 34 -18.67 1.49 -10.07
C GLU A 34 -17.61 1.25 -9.01
N ILE A 35 -17.26 2.29 -8.26
CA ILE A 35 -16.42 2.15 -7.06
C ILE A 35 -17.25 1.22 -6.18
N PRO A 36 -16.73 0.02 -5.83
CA PRO A 36 -17.45 -0.86 -4.92
C PRO A 36 -17.76 -0.02 -3.68
N ASP A 37 -19.02 0.05 -3.31
CA ASP A 37 -19.42 0.54 -2.01
C ASP A 37 -18.80 -0.43 -1.00
N PHE A 38 -17.68 -0.06 -0.45
CA PHE A 38 -17.11 -0.70 0.72
C PHE A 38 -18.02 -0.29 1.88
N GLY A 39 -19.24 -0.88 1.89
CA GLY A 39 -20.15 -0.73 3.00
C GLY A 39 -19.35 -0.84 4.27
N THR A 40 -19.58 0.07 5.20
CA THR A 40 -19.10 -0.01 6.58
C THR A 40 -19.72 -1.27 7.19
N THR A 41 -19.18 -2.44 6.82
CA THR A 41 -19.38 -3.61 7.63
C THR A 41 -18.63 -3.30 8.93
N GLU A 42 -19.40 -3.03 9.98
CA GLU A 42 -18.91 -3.19 11.34
C GLU A 42 -18.44 -4.64 11.42
N PHE A 43 -17.15 -4.85 11.16
CA PHE A 43 -16.52 -6.12 11.44
C PHE A 43 -16.55 -6.27 12.96
N ASP A 44 -17.14 -7.35 13.41
CA ASP A 44 -17.02 -7.83 14.78
C ASP A 44 -15.53 -8.08 15.06
N ASP A 45 -14.84 -7.04 15.56
CA ASP A 45 -13.37 -6.94 15.69
C ASP A 45 -12.81 -7.83 16.81
N PHE A 46 -13.63 -8.71 17.42
CA PHE A 46 -13.25 -9.37 18.67
C PHE A 46 -12.58 -10.74 18.53
N GLU A 47 -12.61 -11.40 17.36
CA GLU A 47 -12.06 -12.77 17.25
C GLU A 47 -10.95 -12.97 16.20
N THR A 48 -10.79 -12.08 15.27
CA THR A 48 -9.70 -12.13 14.28
C THR A 48 -8.88 -10.87 14.38
N GLY A 49 -7.63 -10.96 14.78
CA GLY A 49 -6.71 -9.81 14.83
C GLY A 49 -6.76 -8.96 13.56
N ILE A 50 -6.33 -7.70 13.61
CA ILE A 50 -6.35 -6.77 12.49
C ILE A 50 -5.53 -7.37 11.34
N LEU A 51 -6.21 -8.01 10.38
CA LEU A 51 -5.59 -8.72 9.25
C LEU A 51 -5.38 -7.83 8.02
N VAL A 52 -5.81 -6.56 8.05
CA VAL A 52 -5.74 -5.63 6.92
C VAL A 52 -4.89 -4.43 7.30
N ASN A 53 -4.03 -3.97 6.40
CA ASN A 53 -3.31 -2.72 6.60
C ASN A 53 -4.30 -1.56 6.61
N LYS A 54 -4.47 -0.92 7.76
CA LYS A 54 -5.26 0.31 7.87
C LYS A 54 -4.38 1.51 7.47
N GLN A 55 -4.97 2.46 6.78
CA GLN A 55 -4.39 3.79 6.58
C GLN A 55 -5.35 4.78 7.21
N SER A 56 -5.05 5.23 8.40
CA SER A 56 -5.88 6.18 9.15
C SER A 56 -5.00 7.01 10.08
N ASN A 57 -5.32 8.28 10.20
CA ASN A 57 -4.64 9.16 11.15
C ASN A 57 -5.11 8.90 12.61
N ASP A 58 -6.23 8.17 12.78
CA ASP A 58 -6.85 7.87 14.08
C ASP A 58 -6.88 6.37 14.39
N ALA A 59 -6.11 5.54 13.64
CA ALA A 59 -6.06 4.10 13.90
C ALA A 59 -5.34 3.84 15.22
N ASN A 60 -6.00 3.10 16.12
CA ASN A 60 -5.36 2.61 17.33
C ASN A 60 -4.27 1.60 16.96
N ILE A 61 -3.08 1.75 17.54
CA ILE A 61 -2.00 0.79 17.43
C ILE A 61 -2.23 -0.26 18.53
N PRO A 62 -2.31 -1.55 18.19
CA PRO A 62 -2.52 -2.59 19.18
C PRO A 62 -1.28 -2.82 20.04
N ILE A 63 -1.48 -3.28 21.28
CA ILE A 63 -0.44 -3.90 22.08
C ILE A 63 -0.60 -5.41 21.90
N ILE A 64 0.49 -6.10 21.57
CA ILE A 64 0.46 -7.53 21.28
C ILE A 64 0.99 -8.31 22.49
N TYR A 65 0.23 -9.31 22.92
CA TYR A 65 0.64 -10.29 23.92
C TYR A 65 0.62 -11.70 23.31
N GLY A 66 1.74 -12.40 23.45
CA GLY A 66 1.94 -13.72 22.86
C GLY A 66 2.03 -13.66 21.32
N THR A 67 1.75 -14.75 20.63
CA THR A 67 1.92 -14.85 19.18
C THR A 67 0.63 -14.50 18.43
N ARG A 68 0.69 -13.51 17.51
CA ARG A 68 -0.46 -13.05 16.72
C ARG A 68 -0.06 -12.72 15.28
N LEU A 69 -0.97 -13.02 14.35
CA LEU A 69 -0.88 -12.50 12.97
C LEU A 69 -1.56 -11.13 12.92
N VAL A 70 -0.82 -10.09 12.49
CA VAL A 70 -1.30 -8.70 12.42
C VAL A 70 -1.00 -8.06 11.07
N GLY A 71 -1.90 -7.21 10.58
CA GLY A 71 -1.72 -6.42 9.35
C GLY A 71 -1.08 -5.06 9.59
N GLY A 72 -1.14 -4.53 10.79
CA GLY A 72 -0.56 -3.25 11.18
C GLY A 72 -1.18 -2.01 10.53
N THR A 73 -0.67 -0.86 10.95
CA THR A 73 -1.09 0.46 10.44
C THR A 73 -0.02 1.04 9.55
N ARG A 74 -0.37 1.39 8.30
CA ARG A 74 0.54 2.07 7.38
C ARG A 74 0.68 3.53 7.77
N VAL A 75 1.86 3.92 8.20
CA VAL A 75 2.19 5.29 8.67
C VAL A 75 3.00 6.09 7.65
N PHE A 76 3.64 5.41 6.71
CA PHE A 76 4.42 6.06 5.65
C PHE A 76 4.30 5.27 4.34
N MET A 77 4.26 5.99 3.23
CA MET A 77 4.28 5.43 1.88
C MET A 77 4.83 6.47 0.90
N GLU A 78 5.84 6.08 0.13
CA GLU A 78 6.43 6.93 -0.91
C GLU A 78 6.95 6.07 -2.06
N THR A 79 6.93 6.61 -3.27
CA THR A 79 7.52 5.97 -4.44
C THR A 79 8.83 6.64 -4.82
N SER A 80 9.75 5.88 -5.40
CA SER A 80 11.06 6.37 -5.84
C SER A 80 11.57 5.59 -7.06
N GLY A 81 12.65 6.09 -7.65
CA GLY A 81 13.24 5.52 -8.85
C GLY A 81 12.63 6.06 -10.15
N THR A 82 13.22 5.70 -11.28
CA THR A 82 12.68 6.06 -12.60
C THR A 82 11.30 5.41 -12.76
N ASP A 83 10.30 6.17 -13.21
CA ASP A 83 8.92 5.72 -13.40
C ASP A 83 8.28 5.10 -12.13
N ASN A 84 8.68 5.56 -10.93
CA ASN A 84 8.19 5.05 -9.65
C ASN A 84 8.39 3.53 -9.48
N THR A 85 9.52 3.02 -9.93
CA THR A 85 9.85 1.59 -9.90
C THR A 85 9.81 1.00 -8.50
N TYR A 86 10.08 1.78 -7.46
CA TYR A 86 10.09 1.34 -6.07
C TYR A 86 8.97 1.98 -5.26
N LEU A 87 8.31 1.17 -4.43
CA LEU A 87 7.37 1.61 -3.40
C LEU A 87 7.98 1.33 -2.03
N TYR A 88 8.07 2.36 -1.21
CA TYR A 88 8.53 2.27 0.18
C TYR A 88 7.37 2.45 1.13
N MET A 89 7.34 1.67 2.20
CA MET A 89 6.30 1.74 3.22
C MET A 89 6.89 1.53 4.62
N ALA A 90 6.29 2.21 5.63
CA ALA A 90 6.43 1.84 7.04
C ALA A 90 5.06 1.39 7.56
N ILE A 91 5.04 0.20 8.19
CA ILE A 91 3.84 -0.40 8.76
C ILE A 91 4.09 -0.69 10.23
N VAL A 92 3.40 0.02 11.12
CA VAL A 92 3.46 -0.19 12.57
C VAL A 92 2.61 -1.39 12.93
N LEU A 93 3.20 -2.33 13.66
CA LEU A 93 2.59 -3.60 14.06
C LEU A 93 2.06 -3.56 15.49
N SER A 94 2.84 -2.99 16.41
CA SER A 94 2.53 -2.96 17.84
C SER A 94 3.04 -1.70 18.50
N GLU A 95 2.33 -1.23 19.53
CA GLU A 95 2.88 -0.34 20.54
C GLU A 95 3.67 -1.17 21.55
N GLY A 96 4.83 -0.65 21.95
CA GLY A 96 5.79 -1.35 22.80
C GLY A 96 6.77 -2.24 22.03
N GLU A 97 7.78 -2.70 22.75
CA GLU A 97 8.79 -3.61 22.25
C GLU A 97 8.23 -5.02 22.11
N ILE A 98 8.56 -5.70 21.02
CA ILE A 98 8.19 -7.09 20.74
C ILE A 98 9.42 -8.00 20.83
N ASN A 99 9.18 -9.30 21.04
CA ASN A 99 10.26 -10.27 21.15
C ASN A 99 10.79 -10.71 19.77
N ASP A 100 9.88 -10.93 18.80
CA ASP A 100 10.27 -11.48 17.49
C ASP A 100 9.19 -11.29 16.43
N ILE A 101 9.60 -11.40 15.16
CA ILE A 101 8.73 -11.52 13.98
C ILE A 101 9.10 -12.82 13.27
N THR A 102 8.26 -13.84 13.40
CA THR A 102 8.56 -15.18 12.90
C THR A 102 8.18 -15.41 11.45
N GLU A 103 7.21 -14.66 10.91
CA GLU A 103 6.74 -14.78 9.54
C GLU A 103 6.24 -13.43 9.03
N ILE A 104 6.51 -13.13 7.77
CA ILE A 104 5.91 -12.00 7.07
C ILE A 104 5.21 -12.53 5.83
N ARG A 105 3.97 -12.07 5.62
CA ARG A 105 3.14 -12.38 4.46
C ARG A 105 2.89 -11.15 3.62
N VAL A 106 2.92 -11.34 2.32
CA VAL A 106 2.55 -10.33 1.34
C VAL A 106 1.47 -10.90 0.43
N ASP A 107 0.32 -10.22 0.34
CA ASP A 107 -0.87 -10.69 -0.37
C ASP A 107 -1.25 -12.13 0.01
N ASP A 108 -1.31 -12.37 1.33
CA ASP A 108 -1.63 -13.66 1.97
C ASP A 108 -0.63 -14.81 1.69
N LYS A 109 0.50 -14.54 1.02
CA LYS A 109 1.56 -15.50 0.75
C LYS A 109 2.71 -15.29 1.73
N ALA A 110 3.15 -16.35 2.41
CA ALA A 110 4.37 -16.30 3.22
C ALA A 110 5.58 -16.03 2.32
N VAL A 111 6.45 -15.14 2.77
CA VAL A 111 7.68 -14.76 2.05
C VAL A 111 8.84 -15.57 2.61
N THR A 112 9.63 -16.18 1.71
CA THR A 112 10.89 -16.83 2.09
C THR A 112 12.02 -15.83 2.01
N TRP A 113 12.72 -15.61 3.13
CA TRP A 113 13.79 -14.64 3.24
C TRP A 113 15.16 -15.28 3.06
N ALA A 114 16.12 -14.55 2.51
CA ALA A 114 17.49 -15.00 2.27
C ALA A 114 18.32 -15.20 3.56
N SER A 115 17.86 -14.65 4.67
CA SER A 115 18.40 -14.85 6.01
C SER A 115 17.31 -14.71 7.05
N ASP A 116 17.62 -15.02 8.31
CA ASP A 116 16.69 -14.84 9.42
C ASP A 116 16.24 -13.36 9.53
N ILE A 117 14.98 -13.18 9.88
CA ILE A 117 14.40 -11.88 10.18
C ILE A 117 14.98 -11.44 11.55
N ALA A 118 15.61 -10.28 11.60
CA ALA A 118 16.21 -9.78 12.83
C ALA A 118 16.01 -8.26 12.95
N ASP A 119 15.95 -7.79 14.20
CA ASP A 119 15.81 -6.36 14.51
C ASP A 119 16.89 -5.51 13.83
N ASN A 120 16.46 -4.36 13.28
CA ASN A 120 17.32 -3.39 12.59
C ASN A 120 18.18 -3.98 11.44
N THR A 121 17.79 -5.14 10.88
CA THR A 121 18.54 -5.82 9.84
C THR A 121 17.73 -5.92 8.56
N ALA A 122 18.23 -5.34 7.48
CA ALA A 122 17.56 -5.40 6.20
C ALA A 122 17.79 -6.74 5.49
N VAL A 123 16.72 -7.43 5.12
CA VAL A 123 16.73 -8.74 4.46
C VAL A 123 15.99 -8.68 3.14
N GLU A 124 16.46 -9.42 2.14
CA GLU A 124 15.82 -9.59 0.83
C GLU A 124 15.15 -10.94 0.71
N VAL A 125 14.24 -11.06 -0.27
CA VAL A 125 13.61 -12.35 -0.60
C VAL A 125 14.65 -13.34 -1.09
N ASP A 126 14.55 -14.58 -0.61
CA ASP A 126 15.41 -15.69 -1.07
C ASP A 126 15.14 -16.05 -2.54
N SER A 127 16.16 -16.50 -3.22
CA SER A 127 16.10 -16.90 -4.63
C SER A 127 15.18 -18.10 -4.91
N SER A 128 14.85 -18.88 -3.88
CA SER A 128 13.90 -20.00 -3.96
C SER A 128 12.44 -19.56 -3.90
N ASP A 129 12.14 -18.31 -3.50
CA ASP A 129 10.78 -17.80 -3.45
C ASP A 129 10.24 -17.51 -4.86
N SER A 130 9.42 -18.40 -5.37
CA SER A 130 8.86 -18.27 -6.71
C SER A 130 7.81 -17.16 -6.86
N ASN A 131 7.28 -16.61 -5.78
CA ASN A 131 6.27 -15.52 -5.81
C ASN A 131 6.95 -14.16 -5.97
N PHE A 132 8.00 -13.90 -5.18
CA PHE A 132 8.59 -12.57 -5.01
C PHE A 132 10.07 -12.48 -5.42
N TYR A 133 10.64 -13.55 -5.96
CA TYR A 133 11.93 -13.54 -6.65
C TYR A 133 11.72 -13.78 -8.15
N LYS A 134 11.95 -12.76 -8.97
CA LYS A 134 11.68 -12.79 -10.42
C LYS A 134 12.86 -12.22 -11.20
N ASN A 135 13.13 -12.79 -12.37
CA ASN A 135 14.20 -12.31 -13.26
C ASN A 135 15.56 -12.15 -12.57
N SER A 136 15.89 -13.10 -11.66
CA SER A 136 17.11 -13.08 -10.84
C SER A 136 17.22 -11.89 -9.90
N GLU A 137 16.09 -11.31 -9.47
CA GLU A 137 16.03 -10.17 -8.56
C GLU A 137 15.00 -10.38 -7.46
N SER A 138 15.32 -9.90 -6.27
CA SER A 138 14.40 -9.78 -5.14
C SER A 138 13.45 -8.61 -5.36
N LEU A 139 12.15 -8.87 -5.28
CA LEU A 139 11.12 -7.84 -5.42
C LEU A 139 10.78 -7.15 -4.11
N ILE A 140 11.15 -7.74 -2.96
CA ILE A 140 10.84 -7.20 -1.64
C ILE A 140 12.12 -7.16 -0.79
N ARG A 141 12.29 -6.05 -0.08
CA ARG A 141 13.27 -5.91 0.99
C ARG A 141 12.57 -5.41 2.24
N VAL A 142 12.87 -6.02 3.37
CA VAL A 142 12.30 -5.66 4.67
C VAL A 142 13.41 -5.33 5.65
N GLU A 143 13.18 -4.37 6.52
CA GLU A 143 14.01 -4.05 7.69
C GLU A 143 13.05 -3.95 8.88
N PRO A 144 12.99 -4.99 9.74
CA PRO A 144 12.15 -4.99 10.93
C PRO A 144 12.75 -4.10 12.02
N HIS A 145 11.88 -3.50 12.81
CA HIS A 145 12.22 -2.72 13.99
C HIS A 145 11.32 -3.17 15.13
N TYR A 146 11.91 -3.64 16.22
CA TYR A 146 11.19 -4.33 17.29
C TYR A 146 10.61 -3.39 18.35
N GLY A 147 10.82 -2.08 18.23
CA GLY A 147 10.18 -1.09 19.10
C GLY A 147 10.95 -0.71 20.35
N SER A 148 12.27 -0.91 20.39
CA SER A 148 13.07 -0.50 21.53
C SER A 148 13.10 1.02 21.74
N ASP A 149 13.34 1.49 22.97
CA ASP A 149 13.41 2.90 23.32
C ASP A 149 14.63 3.62 22.71
N ASP A 150 15.67 2.89 22.35
CA ASP A 150 16.89 3.41 21.71
C ASP A 150 16.92 3.18 20.19
N GLN A 151 15.84 2.67 19.63
CA GLN A 151 15.66 2.36 18.23
C GLN A 151 16.14 3.50 17.31
N THR A 152 16.86 3.13 16.26
CA THR A 152 17.36 4.05 15.23
C THR A 152 16.36 4.18 14.08
N ALA A 153 16.56 5.19 13.23
CA ALA A 153 15.78 5.31 12.00
C ALA A 153 16.17 4.20 11.02
N SER A 154 15.19 3.67 10.28
CA SER A 154 15.42 2.66 9.25
C SER A 154 16.45 3.12 8.23
N THR A 155 17.44 2.29 7.97
CA THR A 155 18.45 2.52 6.94
C THR A 155 17.84 2.38 5.54
N LEU A 156 16.86 1.47 5.40
CA LEU A 156 16.14 1.24 4.15
C LEU A 156 15.33 2.48 3.74
N LEU A 157 14.59 3.08 4.66
CA LEU A 157 13.76 4.27 4.39
C LEU A 157 14.59 5.56 4.32
N SER A 158 15.74 5.61 5.01
CA SER A 158 16.66 6.78 4.99
C SER A 158 17.32 7.01 3.63
N THR A 159 17.11 6.12 2.67
CA THR A 159 17.44 6.38 1.25
C THR A 159 16.53 7.42 0.60
N LEU A 160 15.40 7.74 1.23
CA LEU A 160 14.43 8.76 0.80
C LEU A 160 14.71 10.07 1.55
N SER A 161 14.57 11.20 0.88
CA SER A 161 14.78 12.52 1.50
C SER A 161 13.71 12.89 2.52
N SER A 162 12.52 12.28 2.43
CA SER A 162 11.39 12.45 3.35
C SER A 162 11.54 11.69 4.68
N TRP A 163 12.45 10.70 4.75
CA TRP A 163 12.70 9.91 5.96
C TRP A 163 14.08 10.22 6.53
N GLY A 164 14.13 11.11 7.50
CA GLY A 164 15.39 11.51 8.15
C GLY A 164 15.68 10.73 9.44
N THR A 165 16.85 10.99 10.02
CA THR A 165 17.35 10.35 11.26
C THR A 165 16.45 10.53 12.50
N ASN A 166 15.50 11.46 12.44
CA ASN A 166 14.52 11.69 13.52
C ASN A 166 13.28 10.78 13.43
N HIS A 167 13.06 10.11 12.29
CA HIS A 167 11.93 9.18 12.11
C HIS A 167 12.29 7.80 12.67
N ARG A 168 12.36 7.70 13.99
CA ARG A 168 12.85 6.51 14.69
C ARG A 168 11.71 5.59 15.15
N LEU A 169 10.47 6.10 15.29
CA LEU A 169 9.32 5.37 15.79
C LEU A 169 9.59 4.59 17.09
N ARG A 170 10.36 5.18 18.02
CA ARG A 170 10.74 4.56 19.30
C ARG A 170 9.49 4.14 20.07
N GLY A 171 9.56 2.97 20.71
CA GLY A 171 8.42 2.38 21.40
C GLY A 171 7.33 1.80 20.46
N LEU A 172 7.60 1.74 19.15
CA LEU A 172 6.69 1.16 18.16
C LEU A 172 7.42 0.10 17.35
N ALA A 173 6.92 -1.12 17.38
CA ALA A 173 7.39 -2.17 16.48
C ALA A 173 6.84 -1.95 15.08
N TYR A 174 7.70 -1.94 14.04
CA TYR A 174 7.29 -1.69 12.69
C TYR A 174 8.13 -2.43 11.65
N LEU A 175 7.59 -2.55 10.44
CA LEU A 175 8.31 -3.00 9.26
C LEU A 175 8.60 -1.81 8.35
N ALA A 176 9.85 -1.61 7.99
CA ALA A 176 10.25 -0.81 6.86
C ALA A 176 10.36 -1.72 5.64
N LEU A 177 9.70 -1.37 4.54
CA LEU A 177 9.54 -2.22 3.36
C LEU A 177 9.89 -1.44 2.10
N ARG A 178 10.54 -2.12 1.15
CA ARG A 178 10.72 -1.67 -0.22
C ARG A 178 10.20 -2.74 -1.17
N PHE A 179 9.29 -2.38 -2.05
CA PHE A 179 8.79 -3.22 -3.13
C PHE A 179 9.34 -2.71 -4.47
N LYS A 180 9.86 -3.60 -5.30
CA LYS A 180 10.16 -3.31 -6.70
C LYS A 180 8.96 -3.70 -7.54
N TRP A 181 8.41 -2.76 -8.30
CA TRP A 181 7.23 -3.01 -9.11
C TRP A 181 7.47 -4.13 -10.13
N ASN A 182 6.56 -5.09 -10.14
CA ASN A 182 6.53 -6.18 -11.11
C ASN A 182 5.06 -6.61 -11.32
N GLN A 183 4.57 -6.56 -12.55
CA GLN A 183 3.15 -6.85 -12.87
C GLN A 183 2.75 -8.30 -12.60
N ASP A 184 3.71 -9.24 -12.66
CA ASP A 184 3.44 -10.66 -12.39
C ASP A 184 3.32 -10.97 -10.89
N ALA A 185 3.86 -10.09 -10.04
CA ALA A 185 3.86 -10.26 -8.60
C ALA A 185 2.81 -9.37 -7.90
N PHE A 186 2.62 -8.12 -8.37
CA PHE A 186 1.78 -7.14 -7.72
C PHE A 186 0.75 -6.55 -8.68
N THR A 187 -0.54 -6.66 -8.34
CA THR A 187 -1.64 -6.04 -9.10
C THR A 187 -2.17 -4.76 -8.44
N SER A 188 -1.78 -4.51 -7.20
CA SER A 188 -2.19 -3.35 -6.38
C SER A 188 -1.10 -3.05 -5.35
N ILE A 189 -1.35 -2.07 -4.46
CA ILE A 189 -0.51 -1.84 -3.29
C ILE A 189 -0.54 -3.11 -2.43
N PRO A 190 0.63 -3.74 -2.13
CA PRO A 190 0.67 -5.00 -1.42
C PRO A 190 0.06 -4.91 -0.02
N LYS A 191 -0.71 -5.92 0.37
CA LYS A 191 -1.16 -6.16 1.73
C LYS A 191 -0.07 -6.88 2.48
N VAL A 192 0.37 -6.33 3.61
CA VAL A 192 1.42 -6.92 4.43
C VAL A 192 0.87 -7.36 5.78
N GLN A 193 1.27 -8.54 6.21
CA GLN A 193 0.92 -9.10 7.52
C GLN A 193 2.18 -9.71 8.12
N ALA A 194 2.26 -9.72 9.45
CA ALA A 194 3.36 -10.34 10.19
C ALA A 194 2.86 -11.19 11.34
N VAL A 195 3.51 -12.31 11.60
CA VAL A 195 3.34 -13.09 12.82
C VAL A 195 4.31 -12.55 13.85
N VAL A 196 3.77 -11.88 14.85
CA VAL A 196 4.51 -11.16 15.89
C VAL A 196 4.43 -11.90 17.22
N GLN A 197 5.53 -11.94 17.95
CA GLN A 197 5.61 -12.40 19.33
C GLN A 197 5.85 -11.19 20.25
N GLY A 198 4.83 -10.83 21.02
CA GLY A 198 4.88 -9.72 21.97
C GLY A 198 5.00 -10.16 23.42
#